data_bfc95df085ebe656d5105cdce1a4c73c
#
_entry.id   bfc95df085ebe656d5105cdce1a4c73c
#
_cell.length_a   1.000
_cell.length_b   1.000
_cell.length_c   1.000
_cell.angle_alpha   90.00
_cell.angle_beta   90.00
_cell.angle_gamma   90.00
#
_symmetry.space_group_name_H-M   'P 1'
#
loop_
_entity.id
_entity.type
_entity.pdbx_description
1 polymer ?
#
loop_
_entity_poly.entity_id
_entity_poly.type
_entity_poly.pdbx_seq_one_letter_code
_entity_poly.pdbx_strand_id
1 'polypeptide(L)'
;MSSFQLTPHQIQFMDTFGYLHLPGLLNDRIEEIDEAFEELLRLHGSDNHDGQSRFYMVPFLNHSEYLCTLLDDERIDGIAAELLGESYQFWCSDGNYYAGNTGWHSDTAWPEPIRYYKMAIYLDPVTRDTGALRVIPGSHRFGEGYAETLHELLMDAGKGPVLGLQGDEIPAVALETTPGDLVLFNHSTKHSSWGGSSKRRMFTLCYTAEHSGESLGHFRDFVTECGFTRKDVCGVPDGPLLTTASPQRLRHLQQLVNNVPEAEPESN
;
A
#
# COMPACT_ATOMS: atom_id res chain seq x y z
N MET A 1 23.12 13.77 -9.32
CA MET A 1 22.66 12.49 -9.88
C MET A 1 21.23 12.71 -10.35
N SER A 2 20.83 12.17 -11.49
CA SER A 2 19.46 12.34 -11.97
C SER A 2 18.56 11.51 -11.05
N SER A 3 17.76 12.15 -10.21
CA SER A 3 16.71 11.47 -9.45
C SER A 3 15.73 10.82 -10.43
N PHE A 4 15.19 9.67 -10.11
CA PHE A 4 14.11 9.06 -10.89
C PHE A 4 12.91 10.02 -10.92
N GLN A 5 12.32 10.19 -12.09
CA GLN A 5 11.15 11.07 -12.27
C GLN A 5 10.09 10.37 -13.12
N LEU A 6 8.85 10.52 -12.71
CA LEU A 6 7.71 10.18 -13.56
C LEU A 6 7.64 11.15 -14.74
N THR A 7 7.28 10.65 -15.90
CA THR A 7 6.99 11.52 -17.02
C THR A 7 5.70 12.32 -16.78
N PRO A 8 5.54 13.51 -17.39
CA PRO A 8 4.29 14.26 -17.31
C PRO A 8 3.05 13.46 -17.72
N HIS A 9 3.19 12.52 -18.67
CA HIS A 9 2.09 11.64 -19.08
C HIS A 9 1.75 10.61 -18.01
N GLN A 10 2.73 10.09 -17.27
CA GLN A 10 2.47 9.17 -16.16
C GLN A 10 1.77 9.89 -15.00
N ILE A 11 2.19 11.11 -14.68
CA ILE A 11 1.50 11.94 -13.66
C ILE A 11 0.05 12.20 -14.08
N GLN A 12 -0.16 12.65 -15.32
CA GLN A 12 -1.51 12.88 -15.83
C GLN A 12 -2.36 11.61 -15.88
N PHE A 13 -1.76 10.48 -16.22
CA PHE A 13 -2.45 9.17 -16.18
C PHE A 13 -2.87 8.80 -14.76
N MET A 14 -1.96 8.98 -13.78
CA MET A 14 -2.25 8.74 -12.37
C MET A 14 -3.38 9.64 -11.86
N ASP A 15 -3.35 10.93 -12.17
CA ASP A 15 -4.39 11.89 -11.79
C ASP A 15 -5.75 11.57 -12.42
N THR A 16 -5.74 11.03 -13.66
CA THR A 16 -6.98 10.73 -14.39
C THR A 16 -7.59 9.39 -14.00
N PHE A 17 -6.75 8.35 -13.90
CA PHE A 17 -7.22 6.97 -13.76
C PHE A 17 -7.00 6.38 -12.35
N GLY A 18 -6.14 6.98 -11.53
CA GLY A 18 -5.92 6.59 -10.14
C GLY A 18 -4.96 5.44 -9.93
N TYR A 19 -4.20 5.04 -10.94
CA TYR A 19 -3.20 3.98 -10.83
C TYR A 19 -2.08 4.14 -11.86
N LEU A 20 -0.94 3.50 -11.60
CA LEU A 20 0.17 3.29 -12.56
C LEU A 20 0.71 1.87 -12.41
N HIS A 21 1.16 1.29 -13.50
CA HIS A 21 1.99 0.08 -13.51
C HIS A 21 3.37 0.45 -14.08
N LEU A 22 4.42 0.15 -13.33
CA LEU A 22 5.81 0.44 -13.65
C LEU A 22 6.58 -0.89 -13.76
N PRO A 23 6.61 -1.50 -14.98
CA PRO A 23 7.22 -2.80 -15.18
C PRO A 23 8.72 -2.78 -14.92
N GLY A 24 9.21 -3.76 -14.19
CA GLY A 24 10.64 -3.99 -13.94
C GLY A 24 11.35 -2.90 -13.14
N LEU A 25 10.61 -2.00 -12.47
CA LEU A 25 11.19 -0.88 -11.73
C LEU A 25 12.22 -1.32 -10.69
N LEU A 26 12.01 -2.49 -10.08
CA LEU A 26 12.84 -3.03 -8.99
C LEU A 26 13.55 -4.33 -9.38
N ASN A 27 13.72 -4.62 -10.68
CA ASN A 27 14.36 -5.84 -11.16
C ASN A 27 15.77 -6.07 -10.60
N ASP A 28 16.49 -4.99 -10.34
CA ASP A 28 17.83 -5.00 -9.75
C ASP A 28 17.87 -5.30 -8.25
N ARG A 29 16.72 -5.35 -7.61
CA ARG A 29 16.59 -5.54 -6.15
C ARG A 29 15.69 -6.69 -5.76
N ILE A 30 15.02 -7.34 -6.73
CA ILE A 30 13.94 -8.27 -6.42
C ILE A 30 14.42 -9.54 -5.70
N GLU A 31 15.64 -9.99 -5.96
CA GLU A 31 16.21 -11.18 -5.30
C GLU A 31 16.38 -10.92 -3.80
N GLU A 32 17.00 -9.80 -3.43
CA GLU A 32 17.20 -9.43 -2.01
C GLU A 32 15.88 -9.07 -1.32
N ILE A 33 14.91 -8.50 -2.04
CA ILE A 33 13.57 -8.23 -1.53
C ILE A 33 12.87 -9.57 -1.21
N ASP A 34 12.96 -10.56 -2.09
CA ASP A 34 12.37 -11.89 -1.89
C ASP A 34 13.00 -12.59 -0.68
N GLU A 35 14.33 -12.58 -0.58
CA GLU A 35 15.05 -13.15 0.56
C GLU A 35 14.63 -12.50 1.89
N ALA A 36 14.54 -11.18 1.92
CA ALA A 36 14.11 -10.46 3.13
C ALA A 36 12.65 -10.73 3.50
N PHE A 37 11.77 -10.91 2.53
CA PHE A 37 10.38 -11.28 2.75
C PHE A 37 10.27 -12.70 3.35
N GLU A 38 10.97 -13.67 2.77
CA GLU A 38 10.98 -15.06 3.26
C GLU A 38 11.57 -15.15 4.68
N GLU A 39 12.61 -14.37 4.97
CA GLU A 39 13.16 -14.31 6.32
C GLU A 39 12.13 -13.81 7.35
N LEU A 40 11.34 -12.79 7.00
CA LEU A 40 10.25 -12.31 7.86
C LEU A 40 9.17 -13.37 8.08
N LEU A 41 8.78 -14.11 7.05
CA LEU A 41 7.86 -15.23 7.19
C LEU A 41 8.40 -16.29 8.16
N ARG A 42 9.68 -16.63 8.02
CA ARG A 42 10.36 -17.61 8.89
C ARG A 42 10.42 -17.13 10.34
N LEU A 43 10.76 -15.88 10.57
CA LEU A 43 10.88 -15.31 11.92
C LEU A 43 9.53 -15.18 12.64
N HIS A 44 8.47 -14.94 11.89
CA HIS A 44 7.12 -14.77 12.42
C HIS A 44 6.24 -16.03 12.36
N GLY A 45 6.86 -17.19 12.14
CA GLY A 45 6.19 -18.50 12.23
C GLY A 45 5.33 -18.87 11.04
N SER A 46 5.62 -18.32 9.87
CA SER A 46 4.88 -18.57 8.63
C SER A 46 5.69 -19.28 7.54
N ASP A 47 6.84 -19.85 7.91
CA ASP A 47 7.72 -20.63 7.04
C ASP A 47 7.05 -21.89 6.44
N ASN A 48 6.00 -22.39 7.11
CA ASN A 48 5.16 -23.48 6.64
C ASN A 48 3.79 -23.02 6.19
N HIS A 49 3.70 -21.86 5.51
CA HIS A 49 2.44 -21.33 5.03
C HIS A 49 1.68 -22.36 4.17
N ASP A 50 0.46 -22.67 4.57
CA ASP A 50 -0.34 -23.76 3.99
C ASP A 50 -0.98 -23.39 2.63
N GLY A 51 -0.86 -22.15 2.18
CA GLY A 51 -1.51 -21.63 0.97
C GLY A 51 -3.04 -21.55 1.06
N GLN A 52 -3.63 -21.83 2.22
CA GLN A 52 -5.08 -21.85 2.46
C GLN A 52 -5.53 -20.63 3.27
N SER A 53 -4.71 -20.25 4.26
CA SER A 53 -4.95 -19.10 5.13
C SER A 53 -4.19 -17.87 4.63
N ARG A 54 -4.70 -16.67 4.92
CA ARG A 54 -3.97 -15.43 4.68
C ARG A 54 -3.02 -15.17 5.84
N PHE A 55 -1.73 -14.96 5.53
CA PHE A 55 -0.81 -14.31 6.47
C PHE A 55 -0.83 -12.80 6.21
N TYR A 56 -0.85 -12.01 7.29
CA TYR A 56 -0.90 -10.56 7.23
C TYR A 56 -0.07 -9.97 8.36
N MET A 57 0.84 -9.07 8.02
CA MET A 57 1.72 -8.39 8.97
C MET A 57 1.67 -6.88 8.74
N VAL A 58 1.38 -6.13 9.78
CA VAL A 58 1.40 -4.65 9.83
C VAL A 58 1.97 -4.21 11.17
N PRO A 59 2.92 -3.29 11.19
CA PRO A 59 3.71 -2.78 10.07
C PRO A 59 4.68 -3.84 9.56
N PHE A 60 4.97 -3.86 8.27
CA PHE A 60 5.79 -4.90 7.66
C PHE A 60 7.28 -4.54 7.58
N LEU A 61 7.61 -3.39 7.00
CA LEU A 61 9.01 -2.98 6.79
C LEU A 61 9.82 -2.88 8.08
N ASN A 62 9.16 -2.53 9.18
CA ASN A 62 9.77 -2.28 10.48
C ASN A 62 10.52 -3.49 11.07
N HIS A 63 10.36 -4.65 10.45
CA HIS A 63 10.99 -5.90 10.89
C HIS A 63 12.22 -6.30 10.05
N SER A 64 12.59 -5.52 9.02
CA SER A 64 13.72 -5.81 8.14
C SER A 64 14.55 -4.56 7.84
N GLU A 65 15.85 -4.60 8.19
CA GLU A 65 16.78 -3.53 7.83
C GLU A 65 16.84 -3.33 6.32
N TYR A 66 16.90 -4.43 5.56
CA TYR A 66 16.96 -4.37 4.12
C TYR A 66 15.70 -3.75 3.51
N LEU A 67 14.51 -4.19 3.90
CA LEU A 67 13.26 -3.65 3.36
C LEU A 67 13.08 -2.17 3.71
N CYS A 68 13.56 -1.73 4.88
CA CYS A 68 13.58 -0.31 5.23
C CYS A 68 14.39 0.55 4.24
N THR A 69 15.41 -0.01 3.57
CA THR A 69 16.20 0.72 2.57
C THR A 69 15.41 1.06 1.30
N LEU A 70 14.26 0.42 1.08
CA LEU A 70 13.37 0.79 -0.03
C LEU A 70 12.81 2.21 0.12
N LEU A 71 12.67 2.70 1.36
CA LEU A 71 12.26 4.08 1.61
C LEU A 71 13.34 5.12 1.27
N ASP A 72 14.59 4.68 1.06
CA ASP A 72 15.70 5.50 0.61
C ASP A 72 16.00 5.29 -0.89
N ASP A 73 15.27 4.41 -1.58
CA ASP A 73 15.47 4.16 -3.01
C ASP A 73 15.02 5.39 -3.82
N GLU A 74 15.92 5.93 -4.63
CA GLU A 74 15.65 7.16 -5.40
C GLU A 74 14.43 7.08 -6.32
N ARG A 75 14.05 5.86 -6.75
CA ARG A 75 12.86 5.62 -7.58
C ARG A 75 11.58 5.75 -6.75
N ILE A 76 11.56 5.14 -5.57
CA ILE A 76 10.44 5.19 -4.63
C ILE A 76 10.24 6.61 -4.12
N ASP A 77 11.33 7.24 -3.68
CA ASP A 77 11.36 8.65 -3.24
C ASP A 77 10.87 9.60 -4.35
N GLY A 78 11.41 9.48 -5.55
CA GLY A 78 11.03 10.32 -6.69
C GLY A 78 9.55 10.18 -7.07
N ILE A 79 8.99 8.98 -7.06
CA ILE A 79 7.56 8.76 -7.32
C ILE A 79 6.71 9.45 -6.23
N ALA A 80 7.08 9.28 -4.96
CA ALA A 80 6.33 9.89 -3.86
C ALA A 80 6.40 11.42 -3.90
N ALA A 81 7.59 11.99 -4.14
CA ALA A 81 7.80 13.43 -4.23
C ALA A 81 7.04 14.06 -5.41
N GLU A 82 7.06 13.45 -6.60
CA GLU A 82 6.33 13.95 -7.78
C GLU A 82 4.82 13.98 -7.58
N LEU A 83 4.25 13.00 -6.88
CA LEU A 83 2.81 12.87 -6.72
C LEU A 83 2.26 13.59 -5.48
N LEU A 84 3.04 13.69 -4.42
CA LEU A 84 2.59 14.20 -3.11
C LEU A 84 3.31 15.49 -2.69
N GLY A 85 4.39 15.87 -3.38
CA GLY A 85 5.27 16.98 -3.03
C GLY A 85 6.46 16.55 -2.17
N GLU A 86 7.50 17.39 -2.12
CA GLU A 86 8.78 17.13 -1.47
C GLU A 86 8.70 16.81 0.05
N SER A 87 7.61 17.21 0.71
CA SER A 87 7.36 16.95 2.13
C SER A 87 6.41 15.78 2.38
N TYR A 88 6.24 14.89 1.39
CA TYR A 88 5.42 13.68 1.56
C TYR A 88 5.79 12.90 2.83
N GLN A 89 4.85 12.12 3.33
CA GLN A 89 5.06 11.30 4.51
C GLN A 89 4.80 9.82 4.19
N PHE A 90 5.68 8.94 4.65
CA PHE A 90 5.39 7.52 4.77
C PHE A 90 4.60 7.29 6.05
N TRP A 91 3.57 6.43 6.01
CA TRP A 91 2.76 6.21 7.20
C TRP A 91 2.55 4.73 7.54
N CYS A 92 2.64 3.81 6.57
CA CYS A 92 2.42 2.39 6.84
C CYS A 92 3.03 1.49 5.76
N SER A 93 3.20 0.23 6.12
CA SER A 93 3.47 -0.89 5.21
C SER A 93 2.71 -2.12 5.68
N ASP A 94 2.22 -2.91 4.76
CA ASP A 94 1.64 -4.22 5.05
C ASP A 94 2.28 -5.30 4.19
N GLY A 95 2.57 -6.46 4.80
CA GLY A 95 3.05 -7.65 4.12
C GLY A 95 1.99 -8.72 4.10
N ASN A 96 1.81 -9.37 2.97
CA ASN A 96 0.75 -10.34 2.78
C ASN A 96 1.24 -11.59 2.05
N TYR A 97 0.82 -12.73 2.55
CA TYR A 97 0.77 -13.96 1.81
C TYR A 97 -0.70 -14.33 1.64
N TYR A 98 -1.23 -14.03 0.46
CA TYR A 98 -2.65 -14.17 0.21
C TYR A 98 -3.05 -15.60 -0.13
N ALA A 99 -4.22 -15.98 0.38
CA ALA A 99 -5.05 -17.04 -0.15
C ALA A 99 -6.46 -16.49 -0.40
N GLY A 100 -7.10 -16.94 -1.49
CA GLY A 100 -8.45 -16.53 -1.83
C GLY A 100 -8.60 -15.16 -2.47
N ASN A 101 -9.82 -14.66 -2.46
CA ASN A 101 -10.21 -13.42 -3.11
C ASN A 101 -10.24 -12.24 -2.12
N THR A 102 -10.09 -11.04 -2.65
CA THR A 102 -10.35 -9.79 -1.94
C THR A 102 -11.46 -9.04 -2.67
N GLY A 103 -12.58 -8.80 -2.00
CA GLY A 103 -13.73 -8.10 -2.58
C GLY A 103 -13.45 -6.64 -2.90
N TRP A 104 -14.37 -6.00 -3.62
CA TRP A 104 -14.27 -4.58 -3.98
C TRP A 104 -14.29 -3.68 -2.75
N HIS A 105 -13.32 -2.77 -2.66
CA HIS A 105 -13.20 -1.79 -1.58
C HIS A 105 -12.34 -0.59 -2.00
N SER A 106 -12.25 0.40 -1.15
CA SER A 106 -11.21 1.43 -1.12
C SER A 106 -10.49 1.33 0.22
N ASP A 107 -9.21 1.69 0.27
CA ASP A 107 -8.41 1.63 1.49
C ASP A 107 -8.69 2.80 2.45
N THR A 108 -9.19 3.93 1.95
CA THR A 108 -9.57 5.09 2.77
C THR A 108 -11.07 5.27 2.81
N ALA A 109 -11.54 5.86 3.91
CA ALA A 109 -12.93 6.31 4.02
C ALA A 109 -13.24 7.35 2.95
N TRP A 110 -14.45 7.33 2.45
CA TRP A 110 -14.94 8.26 1.45
C TRP A 110 -15.88 9.29 2.08
N PRO A 111 -15.74 10.61 1.81
CA PRO A 111 -14.72 11.28 1.00
C PRO A 111 -13.45 11.60 1.79
N GLU A 112 -12.28 11.41 1.18
CA GLU A 112 -11.00 11.82 1.77
C GLU A 112 -10.46 13.08 1.10
N PRO A 113 -10.22 14.16 1.85
CA PRO A 113 -9.66 15.39 1.29
C PRO A 113 -8.16 15.30 1.01
N ILE A 114 -7.50 14.22 1.45
CA ILE A 114 -6.05 14.07 1.40
C ILE A 114 -5.69 12.97 0.43
N ARG A 115 -4.61 13.19 -0.31
CA ARG A 115 -4.08 12.19 -1.23
C ARG A 115 -3.26 11.15 -0.49
N TYR A 116 -3.71 9.91 -0.55
CA TYR A 116 -2.98 8.74 -0.12
C TYR A 116 -2.67 7.85 -1.32
N TYR A 117 -1.43 7.37 -1.39
CA TYR A 117 -1.00 6.44 -2.43
C TYR A 117 -0.40 5.19 -1.82
N LYS A 118 -0.67 4.08 -2.47
CA LYS A 118 -0.12 2.77 -2.11
C LYS A 118 0.73 2.24 -3.27
N MET A 119 1.96 1.87 -2.98
CA MET A 119 2.86 1.16 -3.88
C MET A 119 2.84 -0.31 -3.49
N ALA A 120 2.42 -1.17 -4.39
CA ALA A 120 2.38 -2.62 -4.19
C ALA A 120 3.49 -3.30 -4.98
N ILE A 121 4.22 -4.17 -4.32
CA ILE A 121 5.34 -4.95 -4.86
C ILE A 121 4.97 -6.42 -4.73
N TYR A 122 4.89 -7.12 -5.86
CA TYR A 122 4.55 -8.54 -5.93
C TYR A 122 5.82 -9.37 -6.08
N LEU A 123 5.90 -10.46 -5.32
CA LEU A 123 7.03 -11.39 -5.35
C LEU A 123 6.73 -12.65 -6.17
N ASP A 124 5.49 -12.82 -6.57
CA ASP A 124 5.06 -13.92 -7.43
C ASP A 124 4.35 -13.35 -8.66
N PRO A 125 4.48 -13.98 -9.84
CA PRO A 125 3.76 -13.53 -11.02
C PRO A 125 2.25 -13.71 -10.82
N VAL A 126 1.48 -12.67 -11.10
CA VAL A 126 0.03 -12.70 -11.00
C VAL A 126 -0.63 -12.23 -12.29
N THR A 127 -1.68 -12.93 -12.67
CA THR A 127 -2.54 -12.62 -13.82
C THR A 127 -3.96 -12.29 -13.33
N ARG A 128 -4.81 -11.86 -14.25
CA ARG A 128 -6.22 -11.63 -13.99
C ARG A 128 -6.85 -12.77 -13.19
N ASP A 129 -6.53 -14.01 -13.52
CA ASP A 129 -7.18 -15.21 -12.96
C ASP A 129 -6.40 -15.84 -11.80
N THR A 130 -5.27 -15.26 -11.42
CA THR A 130 -4.42 -15.74 -10.32
C THR A 130 -4.20 -14.70 -9.22
N GLY A 131 -5.04 -13.65 -9.19
CA GLY A 131 -5.05 -12.70 -8.09
C GLY A 131 -4.36 -11.36 -8.35
N ALA A 132 -4.17 -10.96 -9.61
CA ALA A 132 -3.73 -9.60 -9.93
C ALA A 132 -4.69 -8.56 -9.32
N LEU A 133 -4.13 -7.42 -8.90
CA LEU A 133 -4.93 -6.29 -8.49
C LEU A 133 -5.81 -5.83 -9.66
N ARG A 134 -7.11 -5.70 -9.41
CA ARG A 134 -8.07 -5.10 -10.35
C ARG A 134 -8.45 -3.74 -9.84
N VAL A 135 -8.46 -2.75 -10.72
CA VAL A 135 -8.84 -1.37 -10.42
C VAL A 135 -9.94 -0.90 -11.36
N ILE A 136 -10.85 -0.06 -10.86
CA ILE A 136 -11.80 0.65 -11.70
C ILE A 136 -11.24 2.04 -11.97
N PRO A 137 -10.80 2.33 -13.21
CA PRO A 137 -10.16 3.60 -13.54
C PRO A 137 -11.06 4.80 -13.25
N GLY A 138 -10.51 5.86 -12.64
CA GLY A 138 -11.24 7.09 -12.33
C GLY A 138 -12.14 7.01 -11.08
N SER A 139 -12.25 5.84 -10.44
CA SER A 139 -13.12 5.65 -9.27
C SER A 139 -12.64 6.33 -7.99
N HIS A 140 -11.44 6.91 -8.00
CA HIS A 140 -10.87 7.70 -6.89
C HIS A 140 -11.31 9.17 -6.92
N ARG A 141 -11.95 9.64 -8.00
CA ARG A 141 -12.24 11.06 -8.23
C ARG A 141 -13.50 11.48 -7.47
N PHE A 142 -13.30 11.82 -6.21
CA PHE A 142 -14.37 12.34 -5.38
C PHE A 142 -15.03 13.60 -5.98
N GLY A 143 -16.35 13.73 -5.82
CA GLY A 143 -17.15 14.83 -6.38
C GLY A 143 -17.58 14.62 -7.83
N GLU A 144 -17.20 13.51 -8.44
CA GLU A 144 -17.68 13.12 -9.78
C GLU A 144 -18.75 12.02 -9.65
N GLY A 145 -19.91 12.22 -10.28
CA GLY A 145 -21.06 11.33 -10.15
C GLY A 145 -20.76 9.86 -10.51
N TYR A 146 -19.79 9.62 -11.40
CA TYR A 146 -19.32 8.27 -11.71
C TYR A 146 -18.66 7.60 -10.49
N ALA A 147 -17.74 8.27 -9.83
CA ALA A 147 -17.01 7.73 -8.69
C ALA A 147 -17.94 7.55 -7.48
N GLU A 148 -18.87 8.48 -7.25
CA GLU A 148 -19.88 8.41 -6.19
C GLU A 148 -20.81 7.22 -6.43
N THR A 149 -21.33 7.06 -7.64
CA THR A 149 -22.17 5.91 -7.99
C THR A 149 -21.44 4.58 -7.77
N LEU A 150 -20.17 4.49 -8.17
CA LEU A 150 -19.37 3.28 -7.92
C LEU A 150 -19.15 3.04 -6.42
N HIS A 151 -18.94 4.10 -5.64
CA HIS A 151 -18.80 3.97 -4.20
C HIS A 151 -20.06 3.37 -3.57
N GLU A 152 -21.22 3.93 -3.85
CA GLU A 152 -22.51 3.43 -3.36
C GLU A 152 -22.77 1.97 -3.76
N LEU A 153 -22.52 1.63 -5.04
CA LEU A 153 -22.78 0.29 -5.56
C LEU A 153 -21.83 -0.78 -5.01
N LEU A 154 -20.57 -0.41 -4.75
CA LEU A 154 -19.52 -1.37 -4.42
C LEU A 154 -19.25 -1.49 -2.91
N MET A 155 -19.74 -0.57 -2.08
CA MET A 155 -19.61 -0.68 -0.62
C MET A 155 -20.20 -1.97 -0.05
N ASP A 156 -21.22 -2.51 -0.69
CA ASP A 156 -21.88 -3.75 -0.33
C ASP A 156 -21.52 -4.95 -1.22
N ALA A 157 -20.57 -4.79 -2.14
CA ALA A 157 -20.23 -5.83 -3.14
C ALA A 157 -19.66 -7.14 -2.54
N GLY A 158 -19.24 -7.12 -1.27
CA GLY A 158 -18.90 -8.33 -0.51
C GLY A 158 -20.11 -9.18 -0.08
N LYS A 159 -21.34 -8.66 -0.26
CA LYS A 159 -22.58 -9.29 0.22
C LYS A 159 -23.38 -9.97 -0.89
N GLY A 160 -22.97 -9.89 -2.15
CA GLY A 160 -23.65 -10.51 -3.27
C GLY A 160 -23.37 -9.86 -4.63
N PRO A 161 -24.10 -10.24 -5.69
CA PRO A 161 -23.96 -9.65 -7.01
C PRO A 161 -24.30 -8.14 -7.01
N VAL A 162 -23.52 -7.35 -7.74
CA VAL A 162 -23.74 -5.91 -7.97
C VAL A 162 -24.23 -5.73 -9.39
N LEU A 163 -25.36 -5.07 -9.60
CA LEU A 163 -26.00 -4.92 -10.92
C LEU A 163 -26.19 -6.25 -11.66
N GLY A 164 -26.39 -7.35 -10.93
CA GLY A 164 -26.50 -8.69 -11.49
C GLY A 164 -25.19 -9.36 -11.89
N LEU A 165 -24.05 -8.72 -11.65
CA LEU A 165 -22.70 -9.25 -11.91
C LEU A 165 -22.08 -9.81 -10.64
N GLN A 166 -21.32 -10.89 -10.76
CA GLN A 166 -20.44 -11.34 -9.68
C GLN A 166 -19.25 -10.37 -9.54
N GLY A 167 -18.58 -10.38 -8.39
CA GLY A 167 -17.49 -9.43 -8.13
C GLY A 167 -16.34 -9.50 -9.14
N ASP A 168 -16.03 -10.68 -9.65
CA ASP A 168 -14.99 -10.92 -10.66
C ASP A 168 -15.44 -10.57 -12.10
N GLU A 169 -16.73 -10.38 -12.33
CA GLU A 169 -17.31 -9.97 -13.62
C GLU A 169 -17.41 -8.44 -13.77
N ILE A 170 -17.24 -7.69 -12.67
CA ILE A 170 -17.31 -6.23 -12.71
C ILE A 170 -16.21 -5.68 -13.64
N PRO A 171 -16.56 -4.80 -14.60
CA PRO A 171 -15.60 -4.22 -15.54
C PRO A 171 -14.47 -3.49 -14.83
N ALA A 172 -13.26 -3.98 -14.99
CA ALA A 172 -12.06 -3.44 -14.35
C ALA A 172 -10.79 -3.77 -15.13
N VAL A 173 -9.73 -3.02 -14.88
CA VAL A 173 -8.39 -3.30 -15.40
C VAL A 173 -7.66 -4.22 -14.41
N ALA A 174 -7.21 -5.37 -14.88
CA ALA A 174 -6.32 -6.23 -14.12
C ALA A 174 -4.86 -5.77 -14.33
N LEU A 175 -4.17 -5.49 -13.25
CA LEU A 175 -2.76 -5.11 -13.26
C LEU A 175 -1.92 -6.38 -13.07
N GLU A 176 -1.71 -7.08 -14.18
CA GLU A 176 -0.90 -8.30 -14.20
C GLU A 176 0.57 -7.92 -13.98
N THR A 177 1.24 -8.58 -13.05
CA THR A 177 2.61 -8.25 -12.65
C THR A 177 3.53 -9.46 -12.63
N THR A 178 4.80 -9.18 -12.79
CA THR A 178 5.91 -10.09 -12.51
C THR A 178 6.77 -9.54 -11.37
N PRO A 179 7.55 -10.39 -10.67
CA PRO A 179 8.49 -9.91 -9.65
C PRO A 179 9.40 -8.80 -10.19
N GLY A 180 9.53 -7.71 -9.42
CA GLY A 180 10.26 -6.51 -9.84
C GLY A 180 9.40 -5.39 -10.40
N ASP A 181 8.13 -5.67 -10.73
CA ASP A 181 7.16 -4.64 -11.08
C ASP A 181 6.68 -3.87 -9.84
N LEU A 182 6.34 -2.60 -10.04
CA LEU A 182 5.67 -1.79 -9.03
C LEU A 182 4.30 -1.34 -9.53
N VAL A 183 3.28 -1.58 -8.74
CA VAL A 183 1.92 -1.06 -8.95
C VAL A 183 1.67 0.05 -7.95
N LEU A 184 1.28 1.22 -8.46
CA LEU A 184 0.93 2.38 -7.66
C LEU A 184 -0.55 2.69 -7.85
N PHE A 185 -1.29 2.96 -6.77
CA PHE A 185 -2.69 3.39 -6.86
C PHE A 185 -3.08 4.34 -5.73
N ASN A 186 -4.09 5.17 -6.01
CA ASN A 186 -4.71 6.04 -5.02
C ASN A 186 -5.57 5.19 -4.08
N HIS A 187 -5.48 5.39 -2.77
CA HIS A 187 -6.24 4.66 -1.75
C HIS A 187 -7.76 4.69 -1.97
N SER A 188 -8.29 5.76 -2.57
CA SER A 188 -9.71 5.88 -2.88
C SER A 188 -10.13 5.11 -4.13
N THR A 189 -9.19 4.63 -4.95
CA THR A 189 -9.49 3.82 -6.13
C THR A 189 -10.20 2.53 -5.71
N LYS A 190 -11.34 2.21 -6.33
CA LYS A 190 -12.00 0.92 -6.12
C LYS A 190 -11.15 -0.19 -6.69
N HIS A 191 -10.78 -1.12 -5.83
CA HIS A 191 -9.91 -2.22 -6.20
C HIS A 191 -10.36 -3.54 -5.55
N SER A 192 -9.89 -4.62 -6.14
CA SER A 192 -10.19 -5.99 -5.72
C SER A 192 -9.14 -6.95 -6.25
N SER A 193 -9.27 -8.22 -5.91
CA SER A 193 -8.42 -9.29 -6.42
C SER A 193 -9.19 -10.60 -6.43
N TRP A 194 -9.17 -11.31 -7.55
CA TRP A 194 -9.95 -12.53 -7.78
C TRP A 194 -9.08 -13.65 -8.34
N GLY A 195 -9.52 -14.88 -8.16
CA GLY A 195 -8.77 -16.05 -8.61
C GLY A 195 -7.53 -16.34 -7.75
N GLY A 196 -7.55 -15.91 -6.48
CA GLY A 196 -6.42 -16.00 -5.57
C GLY A 196 -5.77 -17.37 -5.57
N SER A 197 -4.47 -17.41 -5.91
CA SER A 197 -3.67 -18.62 -5.91
C SER A 197 -3.22 -18.97 -4.49
N SER A 198 -2.70 -20.20 -4.35
CA SER A 198 -2.07 -20.67 -3.11
C SER A 198 -0.72 -19.99 -2.83
N LYS A 199 -0.20 -19.19 -3.75
CA LYS A 199 1.05 -18.45 -3.59
C LYS A 199 0.91 -17.07 -4.23
N ARG A 200 0.77 -16.05 -3.38
CA ARG A 200 0.72 -14.66 -3.79
C ARG A 200 1.31 -13.80 -2.68
N ARG A 201 2.62 -13.69 -2.68
CA ARG A 201 3.36 -12.87 -1.75
C ARG A 201 3.43 -11.45 -2.29
N MET A 202 3.15 -10.49 -1.44
CA MET A 202 3.25 -9.08 -1.76
C MET A 202 3.41 -8.24 -0.50
N PHE A 203 3.92 -7.06 -0.64
CA PHE A 203 3.86 -6.05 0.40
C PHE A 203 3.60 -4.67 -0.20
N THR A 204 3.23 -3.74 0.67
CA THR A 204 2.92 -2.37 0.25
C THR A 204 3.70 -1.33 1.02
N LEU A 205 3.88 -0.18 0.38
CA LEU A 205 4.40 1.06 0.96
C LEU A 205 3.30 2.11 0.82
N CYS A 206 2.89 2.72 1.93
CA CYS A 206 1.80 3.66 1.96
C CYS A 206 2.31 5.08 2.23
N TYR A 207 1.94 6.01 1.36
CA TYR A 207 2.39 7.39 1.40
C TYR A 207 1.22 8.36 1.40
N THR A 208 1.44 9.53 2.01
CA THR A 208 0.47 10.62 2.03
C THR A 208 1.17 11.96 1.82
N ALA A 209 0.43 12.97 1.39
CA ALA A 209 0.91 14.34 1.42
C ALA A 209 1.12 14.78 2.89
N GLU A 210 1.96 15.79 3.10
CA GLU A 210 2.12 16.39 4.42
C GLU A 210 0.80 16.98 4.94
N HIS A 211 0.48 16.69 6.19
CA HIS A 211 -0.73 17.14 6.85
C HIS A 211 -0.50 18.44 7.63
N SER A 212 -1.47 19.32 7.64
CA SER A 212 -1.44 20.55 8.44
C SER A 212 -2.85 20.98 8.85
N GLY A 213 -2.95 21.79 9.90
CA GLY A 213 -4.26 22.27 10.36
C GLY A 213 -5.26 21.15 10.65
N GLU A 214 -6.44 21.25 10.05
CA GLU A 214 -7.53 20.26 10.21
C GLU A 214 -7.14 18.87 9.70
N SER A 215 -6.42 18.80 8.58
CA SER A 215 -5.97 17.51 8.02
C SER A 215 -5.03 16.75 8.95
N LEU A 216 -4.27 17.43 9.80
CA LEU A 216 -3.43 16.76 10.79
C LEU A 216 -4.28 16.13 11.91
N GLY A 217 -5.43 16.72 12.24
CA GLY A 217 -6.41 16.10 13.12
C GLY A 217 -6.93 14.79 12.54
N HIS A 218 -7.41 14.83 11.30
CA HIS A 218 -7.88 13.62 10.58
C HIS A 218 -6.80 12.54 10.47
N PHE A 219 -5.55 12.92 10.24
CA PHE A 219 -4.44 11.97 10.20
C PHE A 219 -4.24 11.28 11.56
N ARG A 220 -4.31 12.01 12.67
CA ARG A 220 -4.20 11.44 14.02
C ARG A 220 -5.34 10.47 14.32
N ASP A 221 -6.57 10.86 13.98
CA ASP A 221 -7.74 10.01 14.15
C ASP A 221 -7.58 8.72 13.33
N PHE A 222 -7.18 8.84 12.08
CA PHE A 222 -6.95 7.72 11.18
C PHE A 222 -5.87 6.75 11.70
N VAL A 223 -4.71 7.27 12.14
CA VAL A 223 -3.63 6.42 12.69
C VAL A 223 -4.08 5.73 13.98
N THR A 224 -4.89 6.41 14.80
CA THR A 224 -5.44 5.86 16.03
C THR A 224 -6.48 4.77 15.73
N GLU A 225 -7.37 4.99 14.76
CA GLU A 225 -8.38 4.00 14.32
C GLU A 225 -7.73 2.75 13.71
N CYS A 226 -6.59 2.90 13.04
CA CYS A 226 -5.78 1.76 12.58
C CYS A 226 -5.19 0.94 13.73
N GLY A 227 -5.33 1.40 14.98
CA GLY A 227 -4.80 0.74 16.16
C GLY A 227 -3.27 0.78 16.28
N PHE A 228 -2.61 1.68 15.54
CA PHE A 228 -1.16 1.82 15.61
C PHE A 228 -0.76 2.58 16.87
N THR A 229 0.13 1.97 17.64
CA THR A 229 0.85 2.62 18.73
C THR A 229 2.26 2.99 18.24
N ARG A 230 2.93 3.86 18.98
CA ARG A 230 4.32 4.21 18.68
C ARG A 230 5.25 2.99 18.66
N LYS A 231 4.96 1.98 19.49
CA LYS A 231 5.68 0.71 19.49
C LYS A 231 5.47 -0.05 18.18
N ASP A 232 4.25 -0.05 17.63
CA ASP A 232 3.93 -0.79 16.41
C ASP A 232 4.52 -0.11 15.18
N VAL A 233 4.39 1.21 15.07
CA VAL A 233 4.79 1.97 13.88
C VAL A 233 6.27 2.28 13.83
N CYS A 234 6.86 2.66 14.97
CA CYS A 234 8.28 2.94 15.07
C CYS A 234 9.10 1.67 15.33
N GLY A 235 8.42 0.53 15.55
CA GLY A 235 9.00 -0.65 16.13
C GLY A 235 9.27 -0.45 17.63
N VAL A 236 9.92 -1.40 18.25
CA VAL A 236 10.59 -1.14 19.54
C VAL A 236 11.50 0.08 19.38
N PRO A 237 11.81 0.84 20.45
CA PRO A 237 12.63 2.07 20.37
C PRO A 237 13.88 1.94 19.50
N ASP A 238 14.33 0.72 19.22
CA ASP A 238 15.51 0.36 18.43
C ASP A 238 15.16 -0.34 17.10
N GLY A 239 13.95 -0.20 16.57
CA GLY A 239 13.54 -0.83 15.32
C GLY A 239 14.25 -0.26 14.08
N PRO A 240 14.47 -1.08 13.03
CA PRO A 240 15.28 -0.69 11.87
C PRO A 240 14.70 0.49 11.08
N LEU A 241 13.39 0.71 11.13
CA LEU A 241 12.76 1.84 10.44
C LEU A 241 13.38 3.18 10.84
N LEU A 242 13.73 3.36 12.11
CA LEU A 242 14.33 4.58 12.67
C LEU A 242 15.82 4.48 12.84
N THR A 243 16.34 3.34 13.35
CA THR A 243 17.77 3.21 13.70
C THR A 243 18.67 3.17 12.47
N THR A 244 18.18 2.73 11.33
CA THR A 244 18.92 2.72 10.06
C THR A 244 18.53 3.88 9.13
N ALA A 245 17.70 4.80 9.61
CA ALA A 245 17.13 5.83 8.74
C ALA A 245 18.17 6.86 8.31
N SER A 246 18.19 7.16 7.02
CA SER A 246 18.89 8.32 6.49
C SER A 246 18.22 9.62 6.99
N PRO A 247 18.91 10.77 6.95
CA PRO A 247 18.29 12.05 7.24
C PRO A 247 17.07 12.36 6.34
N GLN A 248 17.05 11.83 5.12
CA GLN A 248 15.93 11.96 4.20
C GLN A 248 14.73 11.14 4.67
N ARG A 249 14.94 9.84 4.94
CA ARG A 249 13.89 8.97 5.48
C ARG A 249 13.27 9.54 6.77
N LEU A 250 14.09 10.06 7.67
CA LEU A 250 13.59 10.67 8.92
C LEU A 250 12.64 11.83 8.68
N ARG A 251 12.89 12.69 7.66
CA ARG A 251 11.96 13.78 7.30
C ARG A 251 10.58 13.23 6.88
N HIS A 252 10.58 12.15 6.11
CA HIS A 252 9.35 11.54 5.60
C HIS A 252 8.63 10.62 6.61
N LEU A 253 9.23 10.40 7.78
CA LEU A 253 8.62 9.69 8.91
C LEU A 253 8.14 10.62 10.01
N GLN A 254 8.48 11.91 9.95
CA GLN A 254 8.36 12.82 11.10
C GLN A 254 6.90 12.99 11.55
N GLN A 255 5.94 13.10 10.62
CA GLN A 255 4.54 13.25 11.02
C GLN A 255 4.00 11.99 11.67
N LEU A 256 4.36 10.82 11.15
CA LEU A 256 3.99 9.55 11.76
C LEU A 256 4.53 9.48 13.19
N VAL A 257 5.85 9.60 13.36
CA VAL A 257 6.53 9.50 14.67
C VAL A 257 5.96 10.48 15.70
N ASN A 258 5.61 11.70 15.27
CA ASN A 258 5.12 12.75 16.16
C ASN A 258 3.62 12.64 16.50
N ASN A 259 2.85 11.84 15.77
CA ASN A 259 1.38 11.82 15.91
C ASN A 259 0.81 10.45 16.28
N VAL A 260 1.63 9.40 16.27
CA VAL A 260 1.21 8.07 16.74
C VAL A 260 1.06 8.07 18.26
N PRO A 261 -0.03 7.51 18.82
CA PRO A 261 -0.21 7.40 20.26
C PRO A 261 0.92 6.59 20.92
N GLU A 262 1.29 6.98 22.14
CA GLU A 262 2.14 6.11 22.99
C GLU A 262 1.41 4.80 23.27
N ALA A 263 2.15 3.68 23.37
CA ALA A 263 1.57 2.42 23.81
C ALA A 263 1.05 2.57 25.25
N GLU A 264 -0.17 2.10 25.51
CA GLU A 264 -0.65 2.01 26.89
C GLU A 264 0.31 1.08 27.69
N PRO A 265 0.65 1.45 28.93
CA PRO A 265 1.45 0.56 29.77
C PRO A 265 0.69 -0.75 29.95
N GLU A 266 1.39 -1.87 29.74
CA GLU A 266 0.80 -3.20 29.98
C GLU A 266 0.25 -3.24 31.40
N SER A 267 -1.07 -3.43 31.54
CA SER A 267 -1.72 -3.63 32.81
C SER A 267 -1.20 -4.96 33.39
N ASN A 268 -0.43 -4.85 34.47
CA ASN A 268 0.09 -6.00 35.23
C ASN A 268 -1.04 -6.89 35.75
#